data_33dc3c9ed3620778b4c515c8978d6d58
#
_entry.id   33dc3c9ed3620778b4c515c8978d6d58
#
_cell.length_a   1.000
_cell.length_b   1.000
_cell.length_c   1.000
_cell.angle_alpha   90.00
_cell.angle_beta   90.00
_cell.angle_gamma   90.00
#
_symmetry.space_group_name_H-M   'P 1'
#
loop_
_entity.id
_entity.type
_entity.pdbx_description
1 polymer ?
#
loop_
_entity_poly.entity_id
_entity_poly.type
_entity_poly.pdbx_seq_one_letter_code
_entity_poly.pdbx_strand_id
1 'polypeptide(L)'
;VIAANDSYEEGELYFNGAETSHYSETDWEKYREKNIAMIFQDFNIIENLTVLENVELALLRVEDKIKRRKTAEDLIAKVGLTAQKNRKGSKLSGGEKQRTVIARALAKDSPVILADEPTGNLDVKASKEVAALLKAVSKDKLVIVVTHNPEFFVEYATRRVTIFDGSVKEDKVIRKPLPKTSADKEEIKAGKWQNFKNTMHIGTLNYKSRPKFTAMM
;
A
#
# COMPACT_ATOMS: atom_id res chain seq x y z
N VAL A 1 5.40 -1.38 12.02
CA VAL A 1 5.81 0.01 12.26
C VAL A 1 5.12 0.97 11.28
N ILE A 2 5.48 1.03 9.96
CA ILE A 2 4.91 2.01 9.01
C ILE A 2 3.38 1.94 8.94
N ALA A 3 2.81 0.75 9.03
CA ALA A 3 1.35 0.53 9.09
C ALA A 3 0.74 0.89 10.46
N ALA A 4 1.57 1.22 11.44
CA ALA A 4 1.19 1.44 12.83
C ALA A 4 0.42 0.25 13.48
N ASN A 5 0.66 -0.97 12.97
CA ASN A 5 0.10 -2.20 13.56
C ASN A 5 0.98 -2.73 14.70
N ASP A 6 2.19 -2.19 14.82
CA ASP A 6 3.17 -2.58 15.81
C ASP A 6 4.01 -1.37 16.20
N SER A 7 4.41 -1.29 17.46
CA SER A 7 5.27 -0.24 17.98
C SER A 7 6.73 -0.44 17.53
N TYR A 8 7.56 0.56 17.71
CA TYR A 8 9.01 0.48 17.59
C TYR A 8 9.65 0.84 18.93
N GLU A 9 10.70 0.13 19.29
CA GLU A 9 11.38 0.30 20.57
C GLU A 9 12.47 1.37 20.47
N GLU A 10 13.16 1.45 19.32
CA GLU A 10 14.23 2.40 19.08
C GLU A 10 14.11 3.01 17.69
N GLY A 11 14.62 4.23 17.52
CA GLY A 11 14.62 4.98 16.27
C GLY A 11 13.51 6.03 16.22
N GLU A 12 13.41 6.67 15.06
CA GLU A 12 12.47 7.77 14.82
C GLU A 12 11.70 7.53 13.53
N LEU A 13 10.40 7.70 13.57
CA LEU A 13 9.53 7.67 12.39
C LEU A 13 8.96 9.08 12.16
N TYR A 14 9.23 9.64 10.99
CA TYR A 14 8.68 10.92 10.57
C TYR A 14 7.63 10.70 9.47
N PHE A 15 6.47 11.33 9.66
CA PHE A 15 5.44 11.38 8.64
C PHE A 15 5.11 12.85 8.32
N ASN A 16 5.27 13.26 7.05
CA ASN A 16 5.11 14.65 6.62
C ASN A 16 5.90 15.66 7.48
N GLY A 17 7.10 15.27 7.94
CA GLY A 17 7.96 16.10 8.77
C GLY A 17 7.60 16.14 10.25
N ALA A 18 6.52 15.48 10.68
CA ALA A 18 6.16 15.32 12.08
C ALA A 18 6.72 14.00 12.62
N GLU A 19 7.37 14.07 13.78
CA GLU A 19 7.86 12.92 14.50
C GLU A 19 6.70 12.20 15.21
N THR A 20 6.73 10.86 15.21
CA THR A 20 5.62 10.04 15.69
C THR A 20 5.88 9.36 17.04
N SER A 21 7.03 9.59 17.69
CA SER A 21 7.37 8.95 18.97
C SER A 21 6.40 9.30 20.10
N HIS A 22 5.73 10.44 19.98
CA HIS A 22 4.78 10.92 20.97
C HIS A 22 3.33 10.51 20.70
N TYR A 23 3.08 9.72 19.65
CA TYR A 23 1.73 9.34 19.28
C TYR A 23 1.12 8.40 20.32
N SER A 24 -0.04 8.81 20.85
CA SER A 24 -0.92 7.93 21.61
C SER A 24 -1.59 6.90 20.72
N GLU A 25 -2.23 5.89 21.29
CA GLU A 25 -3.01 4.90 20.49
C GLU A 25 -4.07 5.58 19.62
N THR A 26 -4.73 6.62 20.14
CA THR A 26 -5.71 7.41 19.39
C THR A 26 -5.06 8.16 18.21
N ASP A 27 -3.81 8.62 18.35
CA ASP A 27 -3.09 9.29 17.26
C ASP A 27 -2.68 8.28 16.19
N TRP A 28 -2.27 7.07 16.59
CA TRP A 28 -1.99 5.98 15.67
C TRP A 28 -3.24 5.51 14.93
N GLU A 29 -4.40 5.46 15.58
CA GLU A 29 -5.68 5.18 14.91
C GLU A 29 -5.99 6.21 13.85
N LYS A 30 -5.90 7.51 14.18
CA LYS A 30 -6.10 8.61 13.22
C LYS A 30 -5.08 8.57 12.08
N TYR A 31 -3.83 8.23 12.40
CA TYR A 31 -2.78 8.06 11.40
C TYR A 31 -3.14 6.94 10.41
N ARG A 32 -3.46 5.74 10.91
CA ARG A 32 -3.88 4.60 10.09
C ARG A 32 -5.09 4.96 9.23
N GLU A 33 -6.06 5.62 9.86
CA GLU A 33 -7.30 5.98 9.22
C GLU A 33 -7.11 6.94 8.05
N LYS A 34 -6.31 7.98 8.22
CA LYS A 34 -6.15 9.04 7.22
C LYS A 34 -5.06 8.75 6.19
N ASN A 35 -3.98 8.10 6.62
CA ASN A 35 -2.75 8.12 5.84
C ASN A 35 -2.39 6.79 5.19
N ILE A 36 -2.90 5.67 5.70
CA ILE A 36 -2.46 4.35 5.26
C ILE A 36 -3.64 3.56 4.70
N ALA A 37 -3.51 3.07 3.47
CA ALA A 37 -4.36 2.00 2.95
C ALA A 37 -3.54 0.70 2.86
N MET A 38 -4.12 -0.41 3.30
CA MET A 38 -3.46 -1.71 3.31
C MET A 38 -4.03 -2.62 2.22
N ILE A 39 -3.14 -3.34 1.56
CA ILE A 39 -3.43 -4.47 0.67
C ILE A 39 -2.73 -5.66 1.27
N PHE A 40 -3.48 -6.66 1.73
CA PHE A 40 -2.95 -7.87 2.36
C PHE A 40 -2.81 -9.00 1.33
N GLN A 41 -1.96 -9.97 1.63
CA GLN A 41 -1.78 -11.19 0.85
C GLN A 41 -3.08 -12.00 0.76
N ASP A 42 -3.77 -12.17 1.90
CA ASP A 42 -5.13 -12.71 1.93
C ASP A 42 -6.09 -11.60 1.51
N PHE A 43 -6.86 -11.87 0.49
CA PHE A 43 -7.70 -10.85 -0.18
C PHE A 43 -8.64 -10.09 0.76
N ASN A 44 -9.04 -10.70 1.89
CA ASN A 44 -9.94 -10.09 2.89
C ASN A 44 -11.18 -9.44 2.27
N ILE A 45 -11.71 -10.05 1.20
CA ILE A 45 -12.99 -9.66 0.59
C ILE A 45 -14.14 -10.39 1.28
N ILE A 46 -15.30 -9.74 1.32
CA ILE A 46 -16.51 -10.39 1.82
C ILE A 46 -17.12 -11.19 0.66
N GLU A 47 -17.01 -12.50 0.72
CA GLU A 47 -17.33 -13.41 -0.38
C GLU A 47 -18.81 -13.38 -0.78
N ASN A 48 -19.72 -13.11 0.14
CA ASN A 48 -21.16 -13.03 -0.11
C ASN A 48 -21.61 -11.71 -0.74
N LEU A 49 -20.75 -10.68 -0.69
CA LEU A 49 -20.99 -9.39 -1.32
C LEU A 49 -20.45 -9.36 -2.75
N THR A 50 -21.09 -8.54 -3.59
CA THR A 50 -20.61 -8.23 -4.93
C THR A 50 -19.32 -7.38 -4.89
N VAL A 51 -18.63 -7.27 -6.02
CA VAL A 51 -17.48 -6.33 -6.16
C VAL A 51 -17.91 -4.92 -5.78
N LEU A 52 -19.06 -4.47 -6.25
CA LEU A 52 -19.58 -3.13 -5.96
C LEU A 52 -19.80 -2.93 -4.46
N GLU A 53 -20.51 -3.84 -3.81
CA GLU A 53 -20.76 -3.78 -2.37
C GLU A 53 -19.45 -3.82 -1.54
N ASN A 54 -18.50 -4.65 -1.95
CA ASN A 54 -17.16 -4.69 -1.31
C ASN A 54 -16.45 -3.33 -1.38
N VAL A 55 -16.55 -2.61 -2.50
CA VAL A 55 -15.91 -1.28 -2.64
C VAL A 55 -16.72 -0.22 -1.90
N GLU A 56 -18.05 -0.27 -1.94
CA GLU A 56 -18.94 0.66 -1.21
C GLU A 56 -18.69 0.62 0.31
N LEU A 57 -18.32 -0.54 0.89
CA LEU A 57 -17.96 -0.64 2.30
C LEU A 57 -16.81 0.29 2.71
N ALA A 58 -15.82 0.48 1.84
CA ALA A 58 -14.72 1.40 2.11
C ALA A 58 -15.11 2.88 2.00
N LEU A 59 -16.30 3.15 1.45
CA LEU A 59 -16.87 4.48 1.23
C LEU A 59 -18.02 4.82 2.18
N LEU A 60 -18.24 4.06 3.26
CA LEU A 60 -19.38 4.25 4.16
C LEU A 60 -19.45 5.65 4.80
N ARG A 61 -18.32 6.38 4.86
CA ARG A 61 -18.27 7.77 5.30
C ARG A 61 -18.89 8.77 4.32
N VAL A 62 -19.09 8.37 3.07
CA VAL A 62 -19.80 9.17 2.10
C VAL A 62 -21.30 8.95 2.33
N GLU A 63 -21.95 9.91 3.00
CA GLU A 63 -23.36 9.80 3.40
C GLU A 63 -24.29 9.71 2.19
N ASP A 64 -23.99 10.49 1.15
CA ASP A 64 -24.75 10.46 -0.11
C ASP A 64 -24.56 9.12 -0.83
N LYS A 65 -25.63 8.32 -0.84
CA LYS A 65 -25.65 6.98 -1.44
C LYS A 65 -25.40 7.01 -2.96
N ILE A 66 -25.87 8.03 -3.66
CA ILE A 66 -25.71 8.16 -5.12
C ILE A 66 -24.24 8.46 -5.42
N LYS A 67 -23.68 9.43 -4.71
CA LYS A 67 -22.25 9.79 -4.83
C LYS A 67 -21.36 8.60 -4.46
N ARG A 68 -21.64 7.90 -3.36
CA ARG A 68 -20.91 6.71 -2.92
C ARG A 68 -20.89 5.64 -4.00
N ARG A 69 -22.05 5.30 -4.56
CA ARG A 69 -22.18 4.30 -5.62
C ARG A 69 -21.41 4.70 -6.87
N LYS A 70 -21.54 5.94 -7.30
CA LYS A 70 -20.80 6.46 -8.47
C LYS A 70 -19.31 6.37 -8.25
N THR A 71 -18.80 6.82 -7.09
CA THR A 71 -17.40 6.71 -6.75
C THR A 71 -16.91 5.27 -6.76
N ALA A 72 -17.69 4.33 -6.21
CA ALA A 72 -17.35 2.90 -6.24
C ALA A 72 -17.27 2.36 -7.67
N GLU A 73 -18.21 2.72 -8.54
CA GLU A 73 -18.22 2.32 -9.95
C GLU A 73 -17.00 2.88 -10.72
N ASP A 74 -16.63 4.13 -10.47
CA ASP A 74 -15.43 4.76 -11.06
C ASP A 74 -14.14 4.04 -10.63
N LEU A 75 -14.03 3.66 -9.35
CA LEU A 75 -12.89 2.90 -8.83
C LEU A 75 -12.84 1.48 -9.42
N ILE A 76 -13.99 0.82 -9.56
CA ILE A 76 -14.12 -0.50 -10.19
C ILE A 76 -13.69 -0.44 -11.66
N ALA A 77 -14.08 0.62 -12.37
CA ALA A 77 -13.63 0.84 -13.74
C ALA A 77 -12.10 1.06 -13.80
N LYS A 78 -11.54 1.83 -12.87
CA LYS A 78 -10.10 2.10 -12.78
C LYS A 78 -9.27 0.83 -12.59
N VAL A 79 -9.80 -0.18 -11.89
CA VAL A 79 -9.12 -1.48 -11.70
C VAL A 79 -9.54 -2.54 -12.75
N GLY A 80 -10.31 -2.17 -13.77
CA GLY A 80 -10.70 -3.06 -14.87
C GLY A 80 -11.71 -4.15 -14.50
N LEU A 81 -12.63 -3.87 -13.56
CA LEU A 81 -13.64 -4.82 -13.08
C LEU A 81 -15.09 -4.43 -13.42
N THR A 82 -15.30 -3.54 -14.39
CA THR A 82 -16.64 -3.05 -14.75
C THR A 82 -17.62 -4.20 -15.08
N ALA A 83 -17.17 -5.20 -15.85
CA ALA A 83 -17.98 -6.35 -16.21
C ALA A 83 -18.31 -7.27 -15.01
N GLN A 84 -17.48 -7.26 -13.97
CA GLN A 84 -17.62 -8.09 -12.78
C GLN A 84 -18.32 -7.37 -11.63
N LYS A 85 -18.72 -6.10 -11.76
CA LYS A 85 -19.18 -5.27 -10.64
C LYS A 85 -20.29 -5.90 -9.80
N ASN A 86 -21.18 -6.66 -10.43
CA ASN A 86 -22.32 -7.35 -9.79
C ASN A 86 -22.01 -8.80 -9.42
N ARG A 87 -20.80 -9.30 -9.67
CA ARG A 87 -20.40 -10.67 -9.34
C ARG A 87 -20.00 -10.76 -7.87
N LYS A 88 -20.45 -11.80 -7.17
CA LYS A 88 -20.10 -12.07 -5.76
C LYS A 88 -18.61 -12.40 -5.64
N GLY A 89 -18.00 -12.03 -4.51
CA GLY A 89 -16.59 -12.28 -4.19
C GLY A 89 -16.20 -13.76 -4.30
N SER A 90 -17.10 -14.67 -3.90
CA SER A 90 -16.90 -16.13 -4.01
C SER A 90 -16.76 -16.64 -5.46
N LYS A 91 -17.19 -15.87 -6.44
CA LYS A 91 -17.15 -16.22 -7.89
C LYS A 91 -16.04 -15.51 -8.67
N LEU A 92 -15.15 -14.81 -7.98
CA LEU A 92 -14.03 -14.10 -8.58
C LEU A 92 -12.78 -14.99 -8.65
N SER A 93 -12.01 -14.83 -9.73
CA SER A 93 -10.64 -15.35 -9.80
C SER A 93 -9.73 -14.65 -8.79
N GLY A 94 -8.56 -15.21 -8.48
CA GLY A 94 -7.58 -14.58 -7.59
C GLY A 94 -7.20 -13.16 -8.02
N GLY A 95 -6.93 -12.95 -9.31
CA GLY A 95 -6.62 -11.63 -9.86
C GLY A 95 -7.80 -10.65 -9.77
N GLU A 96 -9.05 -11.10 -9.97
CA GLU A 96 -10.24 -10.26 -9.78
C GLU A 96 -10.45 -9.91 -8.30
N LYS A 97 -10.22 -10.86 -7.38
CA LYS A 97 -10.23 -10.62 -5.93
C LYS A 97 -9.21 -9.55 -5.56
N GLN A 98 -7.97 -9.69 -6.03
CA GLN A 98 -6.90 -8.73 -5.74
C GLN A 98 -7.20 -7.33 -6.28
N ARG A 99 -7.70 -7.22 -7.50
CA ARG A 99 -8.12 -5.92 -8.06
C ARG A 99 -9.28 -5.31 -7.28
N THR A 100 -10.19 -6.12 -6.71
CA THR A 100 -11.24 -5.64 -5.81
C THR A 100 -10.65 -5.05 -4.52
N VAL A 101 -9.65 -5.72 -3.93
CA VAL A 101 -8.93 -5.20 -2.74
C VAL A 101 -8.21 -3.89 -3.06
N ILE A 102 -7.59 -3.78 -4.23
CA ILE A 102 -6.94 -2.54 -4.67
C ILE A 102 -7.99 -1.41 -4.82
N ALA A 103 -9.16 -1.70 -5.40
CA ALA A 103 -10.25 -0.71 -5.49
C ALA A 103 -10.70 -0.23 -4.10
N ARG A 104 -10.81 -1.13 -3.11
CA ARG A 104 -11.08 -0.77 -1.70
C ARG A 104 -10.00 0.11 -1.09
N ALA A 105 -8.73 -0.20 -1.35
CA ALA A 105 -7.60 0.60 -0.88
C ALA A 105 -7.62 2.01 -1.50
N LEU A 106 -7.97 2.12 -2.78
CA LEU A 106 -8.13 3.40 -3.47
C LEU A 106 -9.32 4.20 -2.94
N ALA A 107 -10.41 3.53 -2.56
CA ALA A 107 -11.61 4.17 -1.98
C ALA A 107 -11.32 4.90 -0.66
N LYS A 108 -10.33 4.44 0.09
CA LYS A 108 -9.89 5.11 1.32
C LYS A 108 -9.22 6.46 1.08
N ASP A 109 -8.75 6.71 -0.13
CA ASP A 109 -8.05 7.92 -0.57
C ASP A 109 -6.84 8.34 0.29
N SER A 110 -6.15 7.38 0.88
CA SER A 110 -4.94 7.61 1.67
C SER A 110 -3.74 7.96 0.78
N PRO A 111 -2.80 8.80 1.23
CA PRO A 111 -1.60 9.15 0.47
C PRO A 111 -0.60 7.99 0.32
N VAL A 112 -0.66 7.01 1.23
CA VAL A 112 0.25 5.85 1.24
C VAL A 112 -0.55 4.56 1.10
N ILE A 113 -0.09 3.69 0.21
CA ILE A 113 -0.59 2.32 0.06
C ILE A 113 0.54 1.36 0.44
N LEU A 114 0.27 0.51 1.43
CA LEU A 114 1.15 -0.59 1.81
C LEU A 114 0.58 -1.89 1.25
N ALA A 115 1.34 -2.56 0.40
CA ALA A 115 0.95 -3.82 -0.21
C ALA A 115 1.87 -4.94 0.30
N ASP A 116 1.29 -5.86 1.04
CA ASP A 116 1.97 -7.03 1.59
C ASP A 116 1.67 -8.24 0.70
N GLU A 117 2.70 -8.75 0.04
CA GLU A 117 2.64 -9.85 -0.92
C GLU A 117 1.48 -9.77 -1.92
N PRO A 118 1.30 -8.63 -2.64
CA PRO A 118 0.10 -8.39 -3.44
C PRO A 118 -0.04 -9.33 -4.65
N THR A 119 0.98 -10.13 -4.95
CA THR A 119 1.00 -11.09 -6.06
C THR A 119 1.20 -12.54 -5.59
N GLY A 120 1.33 -12.79 -4.29
CA GLY A 120 1.74 -14.09 -3.74
C GLY A 120 0.80 -15.27 -4.08
N ASN A 121 -0.50 -15.00 -4.23
CA ASN A 121 -1.53 -16.01 -4.51
C ASN A 121 -2.06 -15.92 -5.96
N LEU A 122 -1.28 -15.35 -6.89
CA LEU A 122 -1.71 -15.10 -8.27
C LEU A 122 -0.85 -15.88 -9.28
N ASP A 123 -1.45 -16.21 -10.42
CA ASP A 123 -0.68 -16.65 -11.58
C ASP A 123 0.16 -15.50 -12.17
N VAL A 124 1.10 -15.84 -13.05
CA VAL A 124 2.06 -14.89 -13.65
C VAL A 124 1.35 -13.75 -14.40
N LYS A 125 0.24 -14.03 -15.09
CA LYS A 125 -0.51 -13.04 -15.86
C LYS A 125 -1.18 -12.04 -14.91
N ALA A 126 -1.92 -12.53 -13.92
CA ALA A 126 -2.58 -11.70 -12.92
C ALA A 126 -1.56 -10.89 -12.09
N SER A 127 -0.40 -11.48 -11.77
CA SER A 127 0.69 -10.78 -11.07
C SER A 127 1.20 -9.57 -11.86
N LYS A 128 1.42 -9.72 -13.17
CA LYS A 128 1.82 -8.61 -14.04
C LYS A 128 0.74 -7.52 -14.13
N GLU A 129 -0.53 -7.91 -14.23
CA GLU A 129 -1.66 -6.96 -14.26
C GLU A 129 -1.74 -6.17 -12.96
N VAL A 130 -1.60 -6.83 -11.80
CA VAL A 130 -1.59 -6.19 -10.47
C VAL A 130 -0.39 -5.25 -10.32
N ALA A 131 0.81 -5.68 -10.71
CA ALA A 131 2.00 -4.83 -10.66
C ALA A 131 1.86 -3.57 -11.54
N ALA A 132 1.34 -3.72 -12.75
CA ALA A 132 1.05 -2.58 -13.64
C ALA A 132 0.00 -1.62 -13.05
N LEU A 133 -1.04 -2.16 -12.39
CA LEU A 133 -2.05 -1.36 -11.71
C LEU A 133 -1.45 -0.57 -10.54
N LEU A 134 -0.65 -1.20 -9.69
CA LEU A 134 0.04 -0.52 -8.58
C LEU A 134 1.00 0.55 -9.10
N LYS A 135 1.68 0.30 -10.23
CA LYS A 135 2.48 1.31 -10.92
C LYS A 135 1.64 2.51 -11.38
N ALA A 136 0.46 2.27 -11.94
CA ALA A 136 -0.42 3.37 -12.34
C ALA A 136 -0.84 4.21 -11.13
N VAL A 137 -1.14 3.58 -10.00
CA VAL A 137 -1.50 4.23 -8.73
C VAL A 137 -0.32 5.02 -8.14
N SER A 138 0.91 4.55 -8.33
CA SER A 138 2.11 5.21 -7.79
C SER A 138 2.44 6.56 -8.42
N LYS A 139 1.67 7.01 -9.43
CA LYS A 139 1.78 8.37 -9.97
C LYS A 139 1.28 9.44 -8.99
N ASP A 140 0.25 9.08 -8.21
CA ASP A 140 -0.45 10.00 -7.32
C ASP A 140 -0.20 9.71 -5.84
N LYS A 141 0.18 8.47 -5.50
CA LYS A 141 0.31 7.96 -4.13
C LYS A 141 1.67 7.29 -3.92
N LEU A 142 2.17 7.31 -2.69
CA LEU A 142 3.31 6.47 -2.32
C LEU A 142 2.83 5.01 -2.22
N VAL A 143 3.40 4.13 -3.04
CA VAL A 143 3.12 2.70 -2.97
C VAL A 143 4.36 1.98 -2.46
N ILE A 144 4.22 1.29 -1.32
CA ILE A 144 5.26 0.45 -0.73
C ILE A 144 4.81 -0.99 -0.87
N VAL A 145 5.62 -1.80 -1.57
CA VAL A 145 5.35 -3.23 -1.77
C VAL A 145 6.36 -4.03 -0.98
N VAL A 146 5.88 -4.92 -0.12
CA VAL A 146 6.69 -5.94 0.56
C VAL A 146 6.46 -7.25 -0.17
N THR A 147 7.52 -7.88 -0.67
CA THR A 147 7.38 -9.11 -1.43
C THR A 147 8.67 -9.94 -1.43
N HIS A 148 8.51 -11.25 -1.51
CA HIS A 148 9.59 -12.19 -1.79
C HIS A 148 9.75 -12.49 -3.30
N ASN A 149 8.83 -11.99 -4.15
CA ASN A 149 8.86 -12.12 -5.61
C ASN A 149 9.07 -10.73 -6.27
N PRO A 150 10.27 -10.13 -6.16
CA PRO A 150 10.52 -8.78 -6.62
C PRO A 150 10.47 -8.61 -8.14
N GLU A 151 10.58 -9.68 -8.92
CA GLU A 151 10.67 -9.66 -10.38
C GLU A 151 9.48 -8.96 -11.05
N PHE A 152 8.28 -9.02 -10.48
CA PHE A 152 7.10 -8.34 -11.02
C PHE A 152 7.14 -6.82 -10.85
N PHE A 153 7.99 -6.33 -9.95
CA PHE A 153 8.03 -4.92 -9.56
C PHE A 153 9.32 -4.19 -9.96
N VAL A 154 10.40 -4.92 -10.29
CA VAL A 154 11.73 -4.34 -10.61
C VAL A 154 11.64 -3.27 -11.70
N GLU A 155 10.83 -3.49 -12.74
CA GLU A 155 10.66 -2.52 -13.83
C GLU A 155 9.95 -1.24 -13.39
N TYR A 156 9.21 -1.27 -12.29
CA TYR A 156 8.37 -0.18 -11.81
C TYR A 156 8.95 0.56 -10.60
N ALA A 157 9.74 -0.12 -9.81
CA ALA A 157 10.27 0.42 -8.57
C ALA A 157 11.21 1.61 -8.79
N THR A 158 11.09 2.61 -7.94
CA THR A 158 12.01 3.75 -7.88
C THR A 158 13.11 3.52 -6.85
N ARG A 159 12.83 2.77 -5.79
CA ARG A 159 13.76 2.39 -4.73
C ARG A 159 13.53 0.94 -4.32
N ARG A 160 14.60 0.23 -4.02
CA ARG A 160 14.56 -1.13 -3.49
C ARG A 160 15.34 -1.22 -2.20
N VAL A 161 14.69 -1.72 -1.16
CA VAL A 161 15.31 -2.02 0.13
C VAL A 161 15.25 -3.53 0.33
N THR A 162 16.40 -4.16 0.49
CA THR A 162 16.51 -5.60 0.76
C THR A 162 16.75 -5.81 2.25
N ILE A 163 15.84 -6.52 2.89
CA ILE A 163 15.90 -6.87 4.31
C ILE A 163 16.20 -8.36 4.44
N PHE A 164 17.14 -8.70 5.28
CA PHE A 164 17.51 -10.08 5.58
C PHE A 164 17.84 -10.20 7.07
N ASP A 165 17.24 -11.15 7.74
CA ASP A 165 17.44 -11.39 9.18
C ASP A 165 17.28 -10.10 10.02
N GLY A 166 16.19 -9.39 9.81
CA GLY A 166 15.86 -8.14 10.52
C GLY A 166 16.74 -6.93 10.18
N SER A 167 17.73 -7.08 9.28
CA SER A 167 18.68 -6.03 8.94
C SER A 167 18.57 -5.59 7.48
N VAL A 168 18.74 -4.29 7.23
CA VAL A 168 18.82 -3.77 5.86
C VAL A 168 20.17 -4.16 5.26
N LYS A 169 20.13 -5.00 4.23
CA LYS A 169 21.34 -5.45 3.48
C LYS A 169 21.68 -4.55 2.31
N GLU A 170 20.66 -4.04 1.64
CA GLU A 170 20.83 -3.16 0.49
C GLU A 170 19.71 -2.12 0.47
N ASP A 171 20.08 -0.89 0.16
CA ASP A 171 19.15 0.20 -0.11
C ASP A 171 19.60 0.89 -1.40
N LYS A 172 18.86 0.69 -2.46
CA LYS A 172 19.21 1.14 -3.80
C LYS A 172 18.13 1.99 -4.43
N VAL A 173 18.47 3.22 -4.79
CA VAL A 173 17.66 4.05 -5.67
C VAL A 173 17.83 3.55 -7.11
N ILE A 174 16.75 3.06 -7.71
CA ILE A 174 16.74 2.49 -9.08
C ILE A 174 16.48 3.59 -10.10
N ARG A 175 15.53 4.49 -9.80
CA ARG A 175 15.13 5.60 -10.67
C ARG A 175 14.85 6.84 -9.84
N LYS A 176 15.20 8.00 -10.37
CA LYS A 176 14.76 9.26 -9.75
C LYS A 176 13.24 9.35 -9.77
N PRO A 177 12.59 9.78 -8.68
CA PRO A 177 11.16 10.05 -8.69
C PRO A 177 10.84 11.05 -9.80
N LEU A 178 9.68 10.88 -10.44
CA LEU A 178 9.18 11.90 -11.36
C LEU A 178 9.00 13.21 -10.59
N PRO A 179 9.41 14.36 -11.13
CA PRO A 179 9.15 15.63 -10.48
C PRO A 179 7.64 15.80 -10.31
N LYS A 180 7.19 16.08 -9.10
CA LYS A 180 5.80 16.45 -8.84
C LYS A 180 5.50 17.71 -9.64
N THR A 181 4.41 17.70 -10.39
CA THR A 181 3.89 18.89 -11.06
C THR A 181 3.63 19.99 -10.03
N SER A 182 3.95 21.22 -10.37
CA SER A 182 4.13 22.42 -9.57
C SER A 182 2.91 22.96 -8.80
N ALA A 183 1.97 22.14 -8.38
CA ALA A 183 0.81 22.53 -7.59
C ALA A 183 1.00 22.38 -6.06
N ASP A 184 2.04 21.68 -5.60
CA ASP A 184 2.30 21.42 -4.17
C ASP A 184 3.62 22.04 -3.70
N LYS A 185 3.87 23.30 -4.04
CA LYS A 185 4.91 24.09 -3.40
C LYS A 185 4.38 24.76 -2.12
N GLU A 186 3.89 24.03 -1.17
CA GLU A 186 4.11 24.38 0.21
C GLU A 186 5.51 23.85 0.58
N GLU A 187 6.41 24.77 0.88
CA GLU A 187 7.77 24.50 1.30
C GLU A 187 7.78 23.61 2.53
N ILE A 188 7.84 22.30 2.33
CA ILE A 188 8.34 21.40 3.36
C ILE A 188 9.81 21.75 3.47
N LYS A 189 10.18 22.55 4.47
CA LYS A 189 11.57 22.77 4.85
C LYS A 189 12.21 21.39 4.98
N ALA A 190 13.13 21.11 4.07
CA ALA A 190 13.87 19.85 4.01
C ALA A 190 14.63 19.67 5.33
N GLY A 191 14.01 19.01 6.30
CA GLY A 191 14.69 18.41 7.42
C GLY A 191 15.70 17.42 6.82
N LYS A 192 16.95 17.55 7.21
CA LYS A 192 18.11 16.85 6.68
C LYS A 192 17.86 15.35 6.48
N TRP A 193 17.63 14.95 5.24
CA TRP A 193 17.56 13.55 4.78
C TRP A 193 18.90 12.80 4.88
N GLN A 194 19.91 13.41 5.52
CA GLN A 194 21.28 12.87 5.60
C GLN A 194 21.46 11.74 6.59
N ASN A 195 20.51 11.44 7.48
CA ASN A 195 20.70 10.43 8.52
C ASN A 195 19.89 9.13 8.33
N PHE A 196 19.32 8.87 7.15
CA PHE A 196 18.59 7.62 6.91
C PHE A 196 19.50 6.37 6.87
N LYS A 197 20.82 6.56 6.87
CA LYS A 197 21.80 5.44 6.90
C LYS A 197 21.91 4.73 8.25
N ASN A 198 21.45 5.32 9.34
CA ASN A 198 21.70 4.81 10.68
C ASN A 198 20.47 4.47 11.51
N THR A 199 19.24 4.60 10.98
CA THR A 199 18.06 4.59 11.85
C THR A 199 16.99 3.54 11.51
N MET A 200 17.31 2.48 10.79
CA MET A 200 16.50 1.26 10.79
C MET A 200 17.23 0.16 11.55
N HIS A 201 17.38 0.31 12.85
CA HIS A 201 17.54 -0.83 13.73
C HIS A 201 16.13 -1.40 13.95
N ILE A 202 15.75 -2.31 13.07
CA ILE A 202 14.53 -3.11 13.29
C ILE A 202 14.92 -4.08 14.40
N GLY A 203 14.30 -3.89 15.58
CA GLY A 203 14.51 -4.75 16.73
C GLY A 203 14.48 -6.22 16.33
N THR A 204 15.48 -6.98 16.79
CA THR A 204 15.60 -8.41 16.56
C THR A 204 14.49 -9.15 17.29
N LEU A 205 13.27 -9.11 16.78
CA LEU A 205 12.26 -10.06 17.16
C LEU A 205 12.60 -11.41 16.54
N ASN A 206 12.79 -12.41 17.41
CA ASN A 206 13.06 -13.82 17.14
C ASN A 206 12.19 -14.38 16.00
N TYR A 207 12.60 -14.21 14.77
CA TYR A 207 12.06 -14.89 13.61
C TYR A 207 13.10 -15.86 13.06
N LYS A 208 13.35 -16.93 13.80
CA LYS A 208 14.01 -18.11 13.25
C LYS A 208 13.11 -18.67 12.14
N SER A 209 13.60 -18.63 10.91
CA SER A 209 13.06 -19.22 9.68
C SER A 209 12.00 -18.42 8.91
N ARG A 210 12.38 -17.32 8.26
CA ARG A 210 11.57 -16.79 7.13
C ARG A 210 12.44 -16.37 5.94
N PRO A 211 11.92 -16.52 4.69
CA PRO A 211 12.66 -16.19 3.47
C PRO A 211 12.94 -14.69 3.36
N LYS A 212 13.85 -14.33 2.45
CA LYS A 212 14.23 -12.94 2.15
C LYS A 212 13.01 -12.11 1.75
N PHE A 213 12.77 -11.00 2.42
CA PHE A 213 11.76 -10.02 2.02
C PHE A 213 12.40 -8.85 1.30
N THR A 214 11.74 -8.33 0.29
CA THR A 214 12.15 -7.12 -0.42
C THR A 214 11.02 -6.11 -0.33
N ALA A 215 11.31 -4.93 0.23
CA ALA A 215 10.40 -3.79 0.18
C ALA A 215 10.71 -2.93 -1.04
N MET A 216 9.70 -2.58 -1.82
CA MET A 216 9.79 -1.73 -3.00
C MET A 216 8.92 -0.49 -2.84
N MET A 217 9.49 0.65 -3.12
CA MET A 217 8.84 1.96 -3.01
C MET A 217 8.84 2.68 -4.37
#